data_de23400d0c09e001c6af7a4723ca43cb
#
_entry.id   de23400d0c09e001c6af7a4723ca43cb
#
_cell.length_a   1.000
_cell.length_b   1.000
_cell.length_c   1.000
_cell.angle_alpha   90.00
_cell.angle_beta   90.00
_cell.angle_gamma   90.00
#
_symmetry.space_group_name_H-M   'P 1'
#
loop_
_entity.id
_entity.type
_entity.pdbx_description
1 polymer ?
#
loop_
_entity_poly.entity_id
_entity_poly.type
_entity_poly.pdbx_seq_one_letter_code
_entity_poly.pdbx_strand_id
1 'polypeptide(L)'
;FRAIEEFLARETDRFGHSLTRPVRMELGQEIAEQPPPLSGERPGRLDIMLWSLKLRWWASGVTDAQDKPDPDVRIFVRYHTPEDALVLDNSVGLQKGMVGIVNAFASRRYRGKNNVIIAHEFLHTLGATDKYSPVDGHPLNPDGLAEPDRNPLYPQRFAEIMGGRIALAENDSVIPQDLGYAVIGRLTASEINLTD
;
A
#
# COMPACT_ATOMS: atom_id res chain seq x y z
N PHE A 1 8.68 0.73 -10.51
CA PHE A 1 7.34 1.36 -10.35
C PHE A 1 6.40 1.09 -11.53
N ARG A 2 6.92 0.79 -12.74
CA ARG A 2 6.09 0.48 -13.91
C ARG A 2 5.03 -0.62 -13.62
N ALA A 3 5.38 -1.68 -12.87
CA ALA A 3 4.43 -2.72 -12.50
C ALA A 3 3.25 -2.20 -11.66
N ILE A 4 3.43 -1.13 -10.88
CA ILE A 4 2.34 -0.51 -10.11
C ILE A 4 1.43 0.30 -11.04
N GLU A 5 2.00 1.06 -11.98
CA GLU A 5 1.21 1.78 -12.99
C GLU A 5 0.38 0.81 -13.84
N GLU A 6 0.98 -0.31 -14.27
CA GLU A 6 0.32 -1.37 -15.04
C GLU A 6 -0.79 -2.06 -14.24
N PHE A 7 -0.56 -2.32 -12.95
CA PHE A 7 -1.57 -2.84 -12.04
C PHE A 7 -2.77 -1.90 -11.92
N LEU A 8 -2.51 -0.61 -11.62
CA LEU A 8 -3.58 0.37 -11.46
C LEU A 8 -4.36 0.60 -12.76
N ALA A 9 -3.69 0.61 -13.92
CA ALA A 9 -4.36 0.72 -15.22
C ALA A 9 -5.28 -0.49 -15.49
N ARG A 10 -4.80 -1.71 -15.22
CA ARG A 10 -5.58 -2.94 -15.36
C ARG A 10 -6.81 -2.93 -14.44
N GLU A 11 -6.64 -2.55 -13.18
CA GLU A 11 -7.73 -2.52 -12.22
C GLU A 11 -8.74 -1.40 -12.56
N THR A 12 -8.28 -0.23 -12.98
CA THR A 12 -9.13 0.86 -13.44
C THR A 12 -9.99 0.44 -14.64
N ASP A 13 -9.39 -0.23 -15.64
CA ASP A 13 -10.11 -0.77 -16.80
C ASP A 13 -11.14 -1.84 -16.39
N ARG A 14 -10.81 -2.69 -15.41
CA ARG A 14 -11.72 -3.72 -14.89
C ARG A 14 -12.99 -3.14 -14.25
N PHE A 15 -12.91 -1.91 -13.73
CA PHE A 15 -14.05 -1.16 -13.21
C PHE A 15 -14.72 -0.23 -14.25
N GLY A 16 -14.34 -0.35 -15.52
CA GLY A 16 -15.00 0.35 -16.64
C GLY A 16 -14.42 1.74 -16.96
N HIS A 17 -13.30 2.12 -16.34
CA HIS A 17 -12.62 3.38 -16.60
C HIS A 17 -11.41 3.16 -17.51
N SER A 18 -11.60 3.29 -18.83
CA SER A 18 -10.52 3.11 -19.81
C SER A 18 -9.56 4.31 -19.82
N LEU A 19 -8.76 4.42 -18.77
CA LEU A 19 -7.72 5.43 -18.66
C LEU A 19 -6.37 4.83 -19.09
N THR A 20 -5.75 5.43 -20.10
CA THR A 20 -4.45 4.95 -20.62
C THR A 20 -3.36 4.97 -19.54
N ARG A 21 -3.41 5.93 -18.63
CA ARG A 21 -2.46 6.09 -17.54
C ARG A 21 -3.11 6.76 -16.33
N PRO A 22 -3.85 6.01 -15.49
CA PRO A 22 -4.55 6.58 -14.34
C PRO A 22 -3.60 7.19 -13.30
N VAL A 23 -2.38 6.67 -13.22
CA VAL A 23 -1.34 7.12 -12.30
C VAL A 23 -0.01 7.21 -13.05
N ARG A 24 0.75 8.28 -12.80
CA ARG A 24 2.13 8.44 -13.24
C ARG A 24 3.05 8.42 -12.02
N MET A 25 3.97 7.46 -11.98
CA MET A 25 4.95 7.35 -10.91
C MET A 25 6.31 7.86 -11.36
N GLU A 26 6.88 8.75 -10.59
CA GLU A 26 8.23 9.27 -10.79
C GLU A 26 9.12 8.95 -9.59
N LEU A 27 10.35 8.53 -9.86
CA LEU A 27 11.34 8.36 -8.82
C LEU A 27 11.85 9.74 -8.39
N GLY A 28 11.66 10.04 -7.10
CA GLY A 28 12.26 11.19 -6.45
C GLY A 28 13.76 11.01 -6.23
N GLN A 29 14.39 12.02 -5.65
CA GLN A 29 15.78 11.94 -5.20
C GLN A 29 15.90 11.15 -3.90
N GLU A 30 17.08 10.64 -3.62
CA GLU A 30 17.39 10.05 -2.32
C GLU A 30 17.36 11.15 -1.25
N ILE A 31 16.70 10.86 -0.13
CA ILE A 31 16.54 11.77 1.00
C ILE A 31 17.34 11.21 2.17
N ALA A 32 18.35 11.95 2.62
CA ALA A 32 19.18 11.55 3.75
C ALA A 32 18.45 11.71 5.11
N GLU A 33 17.53 12.68 5.18
CA GLU A 33 16.77 12.96 6.39
C GLU A 33 15.67 11.90 6.63
N GLN A 34 15.66 11.33 7.84
CA GLN A 34 14.67 10.32 8.20
C GLN A 34 13.32 10.96 8.55
N PRO A 35 12.19 10.31 8.19
CA PRO A 35 10.88 10.77 8.62
C PRO A 35 10.75 10.75 10.14
N PRO A 36 9.91 11.63 10.72
CA PRO A 36 9.71 11.68 12.17
C PRO A 36 9.18 10.33 12.67
N PRO A 37 9.78 9.74 13.71
CA PRO A 37 9.31 8.49 14.29
C PRO A 37 7.95 8.69 14.98
N LEU A 38 7.08 7.69 14.88
CA LEU A 38 5.90 7.61 15.72
C LEU A 38 6.34 7.15 17.10
N SER A 39 6.20 8.02 18.10
CA SER A 39 6.69 7.77 19.46
C SER A 39 5.69 6.95 20.28
N GLY A 40 6.20 5.98 21.07
CA GLY A 40 5.45 5.20 22.05
C GLY A 40 5.04 3.80 21.53
N GLU A 41 5.02 2.81 22.42
CA GLU A 41 4.62 1.42 22.12
C GLU A 41 3.13 1.29 21.75
N ARG A 42 2.28 2.20 22.28
CA ARG A 42 0.84 2.26 21.99
C ARG A 42 0.42 3.72 21.84
N PRO A 43 0.66 4.34 20.68
CA PRO A 43 0.32 5.74 20.46
C PRO A 43 -1.19 5.96 20.53
N GLY A 44 -1.60 6.98 21.26
CA GLY A 44 -2.99 7.43 21.34
C GLY A 44 -3.41 8.17 20.07
N ARG A 45 -4.73 8.43 19.92
CA ARG A 45 -5.27 9.16 18.77
C ARG A 45 -4.65 10.55 18.58
N LEU A 46 -4.34 11.25 19.67
CA LEU A 46 -3.68 12.55 19.62
C LEU A 46 -2.22 12.43 19.15
N ASP A 47 -1.50 11.39 19.58
CA ASP A 47 -0.12 11.15 19.17
C ASP A 47 -0.05 10.88 17.67
N ILE A 48 -0.97 10.06 17.15
CA ILE A 48 -1.09 9.77 15.71
C ILE A 48 -1.42 11.04 14.92
N MET A 49 -2.35 11.87 15.44
CA MET A 49 -2.71 13.12 14.79
C MET A 49 -1.53 14.10 14.73
N LEU A 50 -0.83 14.31 15.84
CA LEU A 50 0.34 15.18 15.90
C LEU A 50 1.49 14.66 15.05
N TRP A 51 1.71 13.35 15.07
CA TRP A 51 2.70 12.71 14.22
C TRP A 51 2.36 12.88 12.73
N SER A 52 1.12 12.72 12.34
CA SER A 52 0.69 12.90 10.94
C SER A 52 0.89 14.35 10.46
N LEU A 53 0.73 15.35 11.35
CA LEU A 53 1.04 16.75 11.05
C LEU A 53 2.55 16.98 10.88
N LYS A 54 3.37 16.41 11.78
CA LYS A 54 4.83 16.46 11.68
C LYS A 54 5.34 15.80 10.42
N LEU A 55 4.78 14.64 10.07
CA LEU A 55 5.15 13.91 8.85
C LEU A 55 4.85 14.72 7.59
N ARG A 56 3.69 15.37 7.51
CA ARG A 56 3.34 16.24 6.37
C ARG A 56 4.26 17.46 6.27
N TRP A 57 4.56 18.08 7.38
CA TRP A 57 5.48 19.22 7.41
C TRP A 57 6.90 18.80 6.96
N TRP A 58 7.40 17.69 7.48
CA TRP A 58 8.68 17.11 7.06
C TRP A 58 8.65 16.77 5.55
N ALA A 59 7.62 16.07 5.07
CA ALA A 59 7.47 15.69 3.67
C ALA A 59 7.46 16.90 2.72
N SER A 60 6.82 18.01 3.12
CA SER A 60 6.86 19.26 2.38
C SER A 60 8.29 19.82 2.31
N GLY A 61 8.97 19.93 3.45
CA GLY A 61 10.31 20.51 3.52
C GLY A 61 11.36 19.75 2.70
N VAL A 62 11.32 18.40 2.71
CA VAL A 62 12.27 17.60 1.91
C VAL A 62 11.93 17.55 0.42
N THR A 63 10.72 17.95 0.04
CA THR A 63 10.27 17.95 -1.36
C THR A 63 10.46 19.33 -2.01
N ASP A 64 10.27 20.41 -1.26
CA ASP A 64 10.45 21.79 -1.76
C ASP A 64 11.89 22.06 -2.22
N ALA A 65 12.84 21.24 -1.76
CA ALA A 65 14.24 21.30 -2.22
C ALA A 65 14.45 20.70 -3.63
N GLN A 66 13.41 20.17 -4.27
CA GLN A 66 13.49 19.54 -5.60
C GLN A 66 12.85 20.45 -6.66
N ASP A 67 13.60 20.76 -7.71
CA ASP A 67 13.17 21.54 -8.90
C ASP A 67 12.17 20.74 -9.78
N LYS A 68 11.16 20.10 -9.19
CA LYS A 68 10.13 19.31 -9.88
C LYS A 68 8.74 19.80 -9.52
N PRO A 69 7.75 19.63 -10.42
CA PRO A 69 6.35 19.86 -10.07
C PRO A 69 5.94 19.06 -8.83
N ASP A 70 5.14 19.66 -7.97
CA ASP A 70 4.66 19.05 -6.76
C ASP A 70 3.76 17.83 -7.09
N PRO A 71 4.06 16.62 -6.59
CA PRO A 71 3.25 15.46 -6.86
C PRO A 71 1.98 15.47 -6.01
N ASP A 72 0.88 14.90 -6.53
CA ASP A 72 -0.35 14.73 -5.76
C ASP A 72 -0.15 13.82 -4.55
N VAL A 73 0.64 12.75 -4.71
CA VAL A 73 0.94 11.76 -3.66
C VAL A 73 2.45 11.56 -3.53
N ARG A 74 2.92 11.46 -2.29
CA ARG A 74 4.33 11.19 -1.95
C ARG A 74 4.45 9.87 -1.20
N ILE A 75 5.19 8.91 -1.76
CA ILE A 75 5.52 7.65 -1.09
C ILE A 75 7.03 7.61 -0.83
N PHE A 76 7.41 7.68 0.44
CA PHE A 76 8.79 7.55 0.89
C PHE A 76 9.12 6.10 1.14
N VAL A 77 10.04 5.53 0.35
CA VAL A 77 10.44 4.13 0.48
C VAL A 77 11.75 4.03 1.26
N ARG A 78 11.71 3.39 2.41
CA ARG A 78 12.87 3.07 3.23
C ARG A 78 13.35 1.67 2.89
N TYR A 79 14.56 1.57 2.37
CA TYR A 79 15.14 0.28 2.02
C TYR A 79 15.98 -0.28 3.16
N HIS A 80 15.70 -1.53 3.51
CA HIS A 80 16.41 -2.31 4.52
C HIS A 80 17.13 -3.48 3.87
N THR A 81 18.32 -3.81 4.32
CA THR A 81 19.03 -5.02 3.84
C THR A 81 18.33 -6.25 4.42
N PRO A 82 18.13 -7.33 3.63
CA PRO A 82 17.46 -8.53 4.12
C PRO A 82 18.24 -9.24 5.25
N GLU A 83 19.53 -8.98 5.38
CA GLU A 83 20.40 -9.52 6.42
C GLU A 83 20.18 -8.83 7.77
N ASP A 84 19.79 -7.56 7.75
CA ASP A 84 19.64 -6.73 8.97
C ASP A 84 18.23 -6.83 9.57
N ALA A 85 17.24 -7.28 8.80
CA ALA A 85 15.84 -7.36 9.24
C ALA A 85 15.16 -8.64 8.74
N LEU A 86 14.73 -9.50 9.67
CA LEU A 86 13.91 -10.68 9.35
C LEU A 86 12.45 -10.28 9.07
N VAL A 87 11.97 -9.23 9.72
CA VAL A 87 10.63 -8.65 9.57
C VAL A 87 10.78 -7.13 9.49
N LEU A 88 10.12 -6.50 8.55
CA LEU A 88 10.09 -5.05 8.44
C LEU A 88 8.99 -4.46 9.35
N ASP A 89 9.25 -3.26 9.86
CA ASP A 89 8.24 -2.47 10.55
C ASP A 89 7.03 -2.21 9.61
N ASN A 90 5.88 -1.94 10.20
CA ASN A 90 4.68 -1.62 9.44
C ASN A 90 4.91 -0.39 8.55
N SER A 91 4.42 -0.48 7.34
CA SER A 91 4.29 0.67 6.43
C SER A 91 3.05 1.49 6.80
N VAL A 92 2.95 2.72 6.34
CA VAL A 92 1.82 3.61 6.66
C VAL A 92 1.50 4.51 5.48
N GLY A 93 0.25 4.48 5.01
CA GLY A 93 -0.33 5.46 4.08
C GLY A 93 -1.31 6.39 4.78
N LEU A 94 -1.18 7.70 4.59
CA LEU A 94 -2.06 8.71 5.18
C LEU A 94 -2.90 9.41 4.11
N GLN A 95 -4.21 9.17 4.10
CA GLN A 95 -5.15 9.84 3.20
C GLN A 95 -5.10 11.37 3.35
N LYS A 96 -5.21 11.87 4.57
CA LYS A 96 -5.22 13.33 4.87
C LYS A 96 -3.88 14.03 4.65
N GLY A 97 -3.10 13.70 3.72
CA GLY A 97 -1.81 14.35 3.43
C GLY A 97 -1.20 13.80 2.18
N MET A 98 -1.84 12.76 1.61
CA MET A 98 -1.38 12.10 0.40
C MET A 98 0.09 11.67 0.53
N VAL A 99 0.46 11.19 1.74
CA VAL A 99 1.83 10.80 2.10
C VAL A 99 1.85 9.38 2.63
N GLY A 100 2.77 8.56 2.15
CA GLY A 100 3.03 7.22 2.67
C GLY A 100 4.49 7.00 3.01
N ILE A 101 4.74 6.14 3.99
CA ILE A 101 6.07 5.60 4.31
C ILE A 101 6.01 4.09 4.11
N VAL A 102 6.84 3.57 3.24
CA VAL A 102 6.93 2.14 2.95
C VAL A 102 8.29 1.61 3.38
N ASN A 103 8.28 0.57 4.21
CA ASN A 103 9.46 -0.20 4.50
C ASN A 103 9.58 -1.35 3.47
N ALA A 104 10.71 -1.44 2.79
CA ALA A 104 10.96 -2.38 1.70
C ALA A 104 12.34 -3.03 1.82
N PHE A 105 12.52 -4.22 1.25
CA PHE A 105 13.82 -4.86 1.19
C PHE A 105 14.66 -4.38 0.00
N ALA A 106 15.91 -4.01 0.23
CA ALA A 106 16.90 -3.59 -0.75
C ALA A 106 17.43 -4.77 -1.58
N SER A 107 16.54 -5.59 -2.16
CA SER A 107 16.93 -6.75 -2.94
C SER A 107 16.01 -6.98 -4.13
N ARG A 108 16.59 -7.33 -5.28
CA ARG A 108 15.84 -7.67 -6.50
C ARG A 108 14.86 -8.83 -6.29
N ARG A 109 15.18 -9.77 -5.40
CA ARG A 109 14.33 -10.90 -5.04
C ARG A 109 12.99 -10.46 -4.45
N TYR A 110 12.97 -9.34 -3.73
CA TYR A 110 11.79 -8.81 -3.06
C TYR A 110 11.03 -7.78 -3.89
N ARG A 111 11.50 -7.43 -5.10
CA ARG A 111 10.90 -6.39 -5.93
C ARG A 111 9.39 -6.55 -6.13
N GLY A 112 8.92 -7.78 -6.41
CA GLY A 112 7.50 -8.06 -6.59
C GLY A 112 6.70 -7.76 -5.32
N LYS A 113 7.13 -8.27 -4.18
CA LYS A 113 6.51 -8.03 -2.87
C LYS A 113 6.58 -6.57 -2.46
N ASN A 114 7.71 -5.89 -2.69
CA ASN A 114 7.83 -4.46 -2.43
C ASN A 114 6.79 -3.65 -3.24
N ASN A 115 6.56 -4.00 -4.50
CA ASN A 115 5.55 -3.35 -5.33
C ASN A 115 4.13 -3.56 -4.80
N VAL A 116 3.82 -4.75 -4.23
CA VAL A 116 2.53 -5.01 -3.59
C VAL A 116 2.35 -4.08 -2.38
N ILE A 117 3.36 -3.97 -1.51
CA ILE A 117 3.30 -3.10 -0.33
C ILE A 117 3.18 -1.63 -0.75
N ILE A 118 3.96 -1.17 -1.73
CA ILE A 118 3.89 0.21 -2.22
C ILE A 118 2.49 0.52 -2.80
N ALA A 119 1.90 -0.40 -3.57
CA ALA A 119 0.56 -0.23 -4.12
C ALA A 119 -0.51 -0.21 -3.03
N HIS A 120 -0.39 -1.05 -2.00
CA HIS A 120 -1.26 -1.08 -0.83
C HIS A 120 -1.24 0.28 -0.10
N GLU A 121 -0.06 0.78 0.25
CA GLU A 121 0.10 2.07 0.94
C GLU A 121 -0.34 3.26 0.07
N PHE A 122 -0.14 3.16 -1.24
CA PHE A 122 -0.67 4.15 -2.18
C PHE A 122 -2.21 4.21 -2.13
N LEU A 123 -2.88 3.06 -2.10
CA LEU A 123 -4.34 3.01 -2.01
C LEU A 123 -4.86 3.57 -0.68
N HIS A 124 -4.13 3.42 0.43
CA HIS A 124 -4.45 4.12 1.68
C HIS A 124 -4.44 5.65 1.52
N THR A 125 -3.53 6.19 0.72
CA THR A 125 -3.53 7.65 0.46
C THR A 125 -4.76 8.10 -0.31
N LEU A 126 -5.41 7.22 -1.07
CA LEU A 126 -6.66 7.48 -1.78
C LEU A 126 -7.91 7.21 -0.92
N GLY A 127 -7.76 6.64 0.27
CA GLY A 127 -8.85 6.41 1.21
C GLY A 127 -9.22 4.96 1.47
N ALA A 128 -8.55 4.01 0.83
CA ALA A 128 -8.77 2.59 1.10
C ALA A 128 -8.45 2.24 2.56
N THR A 129 -9.24 1.35 3.14
CA THR A 129 -9.03 0.82 4.49
C THR A 129 -8.50 -0.60 4.45
N ASP A 130 -7.78 -1.02 5.51
CA ASP A 130 -7.34 -2.41 5.66
C ASP A 130 -8.51 -3.38 5.74
N LYS A 131 -8.37 -4.53 5.09
CA LYS A 131 -9.35 -5.61 5.05
C LYS A 131 -8.76 -6.94 5.53
N TYR A 132 -7.90 -6.84 6.53
CA TYR A 132 -7.33 -7.98 7.23
C TYR A 132 -7.44 -7.81 8.74
N SER A 133 -7.39 -8.91 9.45
CA SER A 133 -7.39 -8.94 10.91
C SER A 133 -6.08 -8.36 11.47
N PRO A 134 -6.11 -7.37 12.35
CA PRO A 134 -4.90 -6.82 12.97
C PRO A 134 -4.21 -7.78 13.92
N VAL A 135 -4.84 -8.91 14.25
CA VAL A 135 -4.32 -9.91 15.19
C VAL A 135 -3.37 -10.88 14.50
N ASP A 136 -3.73 -11.35 13.31
CA ASP A 136 -3.03 -12.41 12.58
C ASP A 136 -2.73 -12.06 11.11
N GLY A 137 -3.22 -10.91 10.63
CA GLY A 137 -3.04 -10.47 9.25
C GLY A 137 -3.82 -11.30 8.23
N HIS A 138 -4.80 -12.10 8.67
CA HIS A 138 -5.64 -12.90 7.77
C HIS A 138 -6.68 -12.01 7.08
N PRO A 139 -6.95 -12.19 5.76
CA PRO A 139 -7.97 -11.43 5.05
C PRO A 139 -9.36 -11.62 5.66
N LEU A 140 -10.09 -10.53 5.83
CA LEU A 140 -11.47 -10.54 6.35
C LEU A 140 -12.45 -11.03 5.27
N ASN A 141 -13.33 -11.95 5.61
CA ASN A 141 -14.38 -12.40 4.72
C ASN A 141 -15.63 -11.52 4.92
N PRO A 142 -16.28 -11.01 3.86
CA PRO A 142 -15.95 -11.19 2.43
C PRO A 142 -14.95 -10.15 1.86
N ASP A 143 -14.78 -9.00 2.49
CA ASP A 143 -14.20 -7.79 1.90
C ASP A 143 -12.69 -7.87 1.67
N GLY A 144 -11.98 -8.71 2.42
CA GLY A 144 -10.54 -8.98 2.24
C GLY A 144 -10.25 -10.11 1.26
N LEU A 145 -11.27 -10.75 0.68
CA LEU A 145 -11.11 -11.81 -0.29
C LEU A 145 -11.21 -11.26 -1.73
N ALA A 146 -10.35 -11.73 -2.61
CA ALA A 146 -10.37 -11.35 -4.02
C ALA A 146 -11.57 -11.96 -4.77
N GLU A 147 -12.00 -13.16 -4.36
CA GLU A 147 -13.07 -13.96 -4.99
C GLU A 147 -14.06 -14.42 -3.92
N PRO A 148 -14.83 -13.52 -3.27
CA PRO A 148 -15.69 -13.87 -2.14
C PRO A 148 -16.86 -14.80 -2.53
N ASP A 149 -17.27 -14.78 -3.80
CA ASP A 149 -18.38 -15.59 -4.33
C ASP A 149 -17.91 -16.97 -4.87
N ARG A 150 -16.63 -17.28 -4.72
CA ARG A 150 -16.07 -18.54 -5.22
C ARG A 150 -16.61 -19.76 -4.46
N ASN A 151 -16.86 -20.84 -5.19
CA ASN A 151 -17.27 -22.12 -4.59
C ASN A 151 -16.41 -23.29 -5.16
N PRO A 152 -15.62 -24.02 -4.34
CA PRO A 152 -15.37 -23.75 -2.92
C PRO A 152 -14.67 -22.40 -2.70
N LEU A 153 -14.91 -21.76 -1.54
CA LEU A 153 -14.37 -20.43 -1.22
C LEU A 153 -12.84 -20.43 -1.22
N TYR A 154 -12.22 -21.49 -0.75
CA TYR A 154 -10.77 -21.68 -0.68
C TYR A 154 -10.29 -22.79 -1.60
N PRO A 155 -9.02 -22.73 -2.08
CA PRO A 155 -8.12 -21.59 -1.98
C PRO A 155 -8.54 -20.45 -2.90
N GLN A 156 -8.28 -19.20 -2.50
CA GLN A 156 -8.35 -18.05 -3.40
C GLN A 156 -7.20 -18.08 -4.39
N ARG A 157 -7.37 -17.50 -5.59
CA ARG A 157 -6.31 -17.43 -6.62
C ARG A 157 -5.51 -16.12 -6.55
N PHE A 158 -6.15 -15.07 -6.02
CA PHE A 158 -5.59 -13.73 -5.93
C PHE A 158 -5.73 -13.19 -4.50
N ALA A 159 -4.92 -12.20 -4.17
CA ALA A 159 -5.12 -11.37 -3.00
C ALA A 159 -6.04 -10.19 -3.36
N GLU A 160 -7.01 -9.87 -2.52
CA GLU A 160 -7.52 -8.51 -2.47
C GLU A 160 -6.41 -7.62 -1.91
N ILE A 161 -6.07 -6.52 -2.59
CA ILE A 161 -4.86 -5.73 -2.30
C ILE A 161 -4.84 -5.19 -0.87
N MET A 162 -5.99 -4.73 -0.34
CA MET A 162 -6.12 -4.23 1.04
C MET A 162 -6.33 -5.37 2.06
N GLY A 163 -6.65 -6.59 1.62
CA GLY A 163 -6.58 -7.83 2.40
C GLY A 163 -5.14 -8.34 2.53
N GLY A 164 -4.25 -7.92 1.64
CA GLY A 164 -2.80 -8.10 1.72
C GLY A 164 -2.30 -9.53 1.47
N ARG A 165 -3.17 -10.55 1.47
CA ARG A 165 -2.79 -11.97 1.37
C ARG A 165 -3.76 -12.76 0.49
N ILE A 166 -3.27 -13.84 -0.10
CA ILE A 166 -4.09 -14.87 -0.77
C ILE A 166 -4.51 -15.86 0.31
N ALA A 167 -5.81 -15.96 0.58
CA ALA A 167 -6.35 -16.93 1.54
C ALA A 167 -6.35 -18.33 0.91
N LEU A 168 -5.58 -19.25 1.47
CA LEU A 168 -5.49 -20.66 1.03
C LEU A 168 -6.52 -21.55 1.75
N ALA A 169 -6.84 -21.21 2.99
CA ALA A 169 -7.84 -21.84 3.83
C ALA A 169 -8.42 -20.79 4.80
N GLU A 170 -9.35 -21.17 5.65
CA GLU A 170 -9.96 -20.30 6.64
C GLU A 170 -8.94 -19.62 7.58
N ASN A 171 -7.84 -20.32 7.90
CA ASN A 171 -6.80 -19.86 8.83
C ASN A 171 -5.40 -19.95 8.21
N ASP A 172 -5.30 -20.01 6.88
CA ASP A 172 -4.01 -20.06 6.17
C ASP A 172 -4.00 -19.09 5.01
N SER A 173 -2.93 -18.31 4.90
CA SER A 173 -2.79 -17.29 3.86
C SER A 173 -1.33 -17.00 3.54
N VAL A 174 -1.06 -16.57 2.32
CA VAL A 174 0.29 -16.26 1.84
C VAL A 174 0.34 -14.86 1.23
N ILE A 175 1.48 -14.19 1.39
CA ILE A 175 1.73 -12.89 0.74
C ILE A 175 1.90 -13.13 -0.77
N PRO A 176 1.21 -12.38 -1.65
CA PRO A 176 1.37 -12.51 -3.10
C PRO A 176 2.81 -12.18 -3.52
N GLN A 177 3.32 -12.89 -4.51
CA GLN A 177 4.69 -12.71 -4.99
C GLN A 177 4.89 -11.39 -5.71
N ASP A 178 3.84 -10.91 -6.40
CA ASP A 178 3.81 -9.64 -7.12
C ASP A 178 2.37 -9.20 -7.39
N LEU A 179 2.21 -8.05 -8.05
CA LEU A 179 0.91 -7.46 -8.39
C LEU A 179 0.11 -8.23 -9.45
N GLY A 180 0.70 -9.23 -10.11
CA GLY A 180 -0.02 -10.16 -10.99
C GLY A 180 -0.96 -11.08 -10.20
N TYR A 181 -0.71 -11.26 -8.90
CA TYR A 181 -1.54 -12.04 -7.99
C TYR A 181 -2.39 -11.18 -7.05
N ALA A 182 -2.58 -9.89 -7.38
CA ALA A 182 -3.40 -8.98 -6.60
C ALA A 182 -4.49 -8.34 -7.47
N VAL A 183 -5.62 -8.01 -6.84
CA VAL A 183 -6.75 -7.28 -7.44
C VAL A 183 -7.28 -6.23 -6.46
N ILE A 184 -7.98 -5.22 -6.96
CA ILE A 184 -8.76 -4.29 -6.15
C ILE A 184 -10.16 -4.88 -5.98
N GLY A 185 -10.60 -5.13 -4.74
CA GLY A 185 -11.95 -5.60 -4.42
C GLY A 185 -13.01 -4.50 -4.60
N ARG A 186 -14.29 -4.89 -4.60
CA ARG A 186 -15.40 -3.95 -4.81
C ARG A 186 -15.46 -2.86 -3.75
N LEU A 187 -15.28 -3.23 -2.47
CA LEU A 187 -15.29 -2.27 -1.37
C LEU A 187 -14.12 -1.29 -1.48
N THR A 188 -12.91 -1.79 -1.73
CA THR A 188 -11.73 -0.94 -1.97
C THR A 188 -11.95 0.00 -3.14
N ALA A 189 -12.52 -0.47 -4.25
CA ALA A 189 -12.83 0.35 -5.41
C ALA A 189 -13.80 1.48 -5.07
N SER A 190 -14.83 1.21 -4.27
CA SER A 190 -15.77 2.23 -3.79
C SER A 190 -15.10 3.25 -2.87
N GLU A 191 -14.23 2.80 -1.94
CA GLU A 191 -13.52 3.69 -1.01
C GLU A 191 -12.59 4.68 -1.72
N ILE A 192 -12.00 4.29 -2.85
CA ILE A 192 -11.11 5.15 -3.66
C ILE A 192 -11.84 5.85 -4.82
N ASN A 193 -13.18 5.85 -4.83
CA ASN A 193 -14.03 6.45 -5.87
C ASN A 193 -13.75 5.89 -7.28
N LEU A 194 -13.43 4.62 -7.39
CA LEU A 194 -13.27 3.92 -8.66
C LEU A 194 -14.61 3.30 -9.15
N THR A 195 -15.63 3.29 -8.32
CA THR A 195 -17.03 2.92 -8.64
C THR A 195 -17.97 3.94 -8.03
N ASP A 196 -19.13 4.12 -8.67
CA ASP A 196 -20.26 4.90 -8.12
C ASP A 196 -20.89 4.25 -6.89
#